data_915b8b10ee41b55a31626f5d9671b30c
#
_entry.id   915b8b10ee41b55a31626f5d9671b30c
#
_cell.length_a   1.000
_cell.length_b   1.000
_cell.length_c   1.000
_cell.angle_alpha   90.00
_cell.angle_beta   90.00
_cell.angle_gamma   90.00
#
_symmetry.space_group_name_H-M   'P 1'
#
loop_
_entity.id
_entity.type
_entity.pdbx_description
1 polymer ?
#
loop_
_entity_poly.entity_id
_entity_poly.type
_entity_poly.pdbx_seq_one_letter_code
_entity_poly.pdbx_strand_id
1 'polypeptide(L)'
;MNINEFKSRIGGSLASPANFRVMISGAVVDSDSSRHLALLCNQAQIPQRTFQTADRITHGPPIKVASASLYDEVVLSFYCQEGLGVHELFTDWQSYIQDNASTNEFSYFDDYVSDITIEQLDSSGKVSYAVTLIDAFPRMVSPLQLDWSSKDSFHNLQVSM
;
A
#
# COMPACT_ATOMS: atom_id res chain seq x y z
N MET A 1 37.95 0.14 -4.72
CA MET A 1 36.71 0.61 -5.37
C MET A 1 36.94 2.03 -5.86
N ASN A 2 36.90 2.26 -7.16
CA ASN A 2 37.23 3.56 -7.72
C ASN A 2 35.93 4.40 -7.82
N ILE A 3 35.97 5.67 -7.40
CA ILE A 3 34.82 6.57 -7.35
C ILE A 3 34.20 6.80 -8.75
N ASN A 4 35.02 6.70 -9.80
CA ASN A 4 34.55 6.81 -11.18
C ASN A 4 33.79 5.57 -11.65
N GLU A 5 34.18 4.39 -11.18
CA GLU A 5 33.46 3.14 -11.45
C GLU A 5 32.11 3.12 -10.72
N PHE A 6 32.07 3.62 -9.48
CA PHE A 6 30.83 3.78 -8.73
C PHE A 6 29.85 4.74 -9.44
N LYS A 7 30.33 5.92 -9.87
CA LYS A 7 29.52 6.90 -10.61
C LYS A 7 28.99 6.36 -11.94
N SER A 8 29.81 5.59 -12.67
CA SER A 8 29.37 5.01 -13.95
C SER A 8 28.31 3.93 -13.79
N ARG A 9 28.34 3.17 -12.69
CA ARG A 9 27.34 2.12 -12.39
C ARG A 9 26.01 2.68 -11.88
N ILE A 10 26.02 3.83 -11.21
CA ILE A 10 24.79 4.49 -10.72
C ILE A 10 24.00 5.17 -11.86
N GLY A 11 24.62 5.36 -13.04
CA GLY A 11 23.92 5.93 -14.20
C GLY A 11 23.41 7.36 -14.02
N GLY A 12 23.97 8.12 -13.06
CA GLY A 12 23.74 9.55 -12.88
C GLY A 12 22.80 9.97 -11.75
N SER A 13 21.82 9.19 -11.33
CA SER A 13 20.93 9.53 -10.21
C SER A 13 20.51 8.33 -9.38
N LEU A 14 20.42 8.52 -8.07
CA LEU A 14 19.84 7.55 -7.16
C LEU A 14 18.31 7.76 -7.10
N ALA A 15 17.57 6.67 -6.90
CA ALA A 15 16.13 6.75 -6.71
C ALA A 15 15.80 7.52 -5.42
N SER A 16 14.94 8.54 -5.53
CA SER A 16 14.46 9.29 -4.38
C SER A 16 13.19 8.65 -3.83
N PRO A 17 13.11 8.34 -2.54
CA PRO A 17 11.88 7.79 -1.95
C PRO A 17 10.71 8.77 -1.95
N ALA A 18 10.95 10.05 -2.18
CA ALA A 18 9.89 11.08 -2.21
C ALA A 18 9.12 11.12 -3.54
N ASN A 19 9.63 10.49 -4.58
CA ASN A 19 9.01 10.53 -5.92
C ASN A 19 8.20 9.25 -6.13
N PHE A 20 6.97 9.23 -5.68
CA PHE A 20 6.08 8.08 -5.87
C PHE A 20 4.65 8.53 -6.18
N ARG A 21 3.85 7.62 -6.69
CA ARG A 21 2.43 7.78 -6.92
C ARG A 21 1.71 6.48 -6.60
N VAL A 22 0.53 6.59 -5.99
CA VAL A 22 -0.35 5.46 -5.73
C VAL A 22 -1.64 5.66 -6.53
N MET A 23 -2.08 4.63 -7.23
CA MET A 23 -3.34 4.62 -7.95
C MET A 23 -4.16 3.42 -7.50
N ILE A 24 -5.42 3.64 -7.21
CA ILE A 24 -6.39 2.60 -6.86
C ILE A 24 -7.39 2.51 -7.99
N SER A 25 -7.57 1.32 -8.55
CA SER A 25 -8.51 1.07 -9.64
C SER A 25 -9.37 -0.15 -9.33
N GLY A 26 -10.68 0.03 -9.31
CA GLY A 26 -11.63 -1.04 -8.99
C GLY A 26 -13.07 -0.58 -9.06
N ALA A 27 -13.99 -1.47 -8.68
CA ALA A 27 -15.42 -1.19 -8.76
C ALA A 27 -15.91 -0.21 -7.68
N VAL A 28 -15.23 -0.17 -6.53
CA VAL A 28 -15.64 0.62 -5.36
C VAL A 28 -15.10 2.05 -5.38
N VAL A 29 -13.94 2.27 -6.01
CA VAL A 29 -13.29 3.59 -6.06
C VAL A 29 -13.36 4.13 -7.47
N ASP A 30 -14.11 5.21 -7.65
CA ASP A 30 -14.21 5.90 -8.93
C ASP A 30 -12.90 6.63 -9.30
N SER A 31 -12.77 7.04 -10.57
CA SER A 31 -11.53 7.63 -11.08
C SER A 31 -11.18 8.98 -10.45
N ASP A 32 -12.17 9.76 -10.01
CA ASP A 32 -11.93 11.05 -9.36
C ASP A 32 -11.47 10.86 -7.91
N SER A 33 -12.07 9.93 -7.18
CA SER A 33 -11.64 9.52 -5.84
C SER A 33 -10.23 8.91 -5.86
N SER A 34 -9.91 8.09 -6.86
CA SER A 34 -8.57 7.53 -7.06
C SER A 34 -7.51 8.62 -7.24
N ARG A 35 -7.78 9.64 -8.06
CA ARG A 35 -6.88 10.80 -8.24
C ARG A 35 -6.73 11.59 -6.95
N HIS A 36 -7.81 11.79 -6.22
CA HIS A 36 -7.79 12.49 -4.94
C HIS A 36 -6.95 11.75 -3.90
N LEU A 37 -7.11 10.42 -3.80
CA LEU A 37 -6.29 9.57 -2.95
C LEU A 37 -4.80 9.62 -3.35
N ALA A 38 -4.50 9.60 -4.65
CA ALA A 38 -3.13 9.70 -5.15
C ALA A 38 -2.43 11.00 -4.73
N LEU A 39 -3.16 12.11 -4.63
CA LEU A 39 -2.63 13.41 -4.20
C LEU A 39 -2.44 13.49 -2.68
N LEU A 40 -3.28 12.81 -1.90
CA LEU A 40 -3.25 12.84 -0.44
C LEU A 40 -2.36 11.76 0.18
N CYS A 41 -1.90 10.78 -0.62
CA CYS A 41 -1.00 9.74 -0.16
C CYS A 41 0.38 10.33 0.14
N ASN A 42 0.76 10.30 1.42
CA ASN A 42 2.05 10.82 1.87
C ASN A 42 3.10 9.72 2.10
N GLN A 43 2.67 8.48 2.26
CA GLN A 43 3.56 7.34 2.43
C GLN A 43 2.94 6.07 1.84
N ALA A 44 3.75 5.31 1.12
CA ALA A 44 3.40 3.99 0.61
C ALA A 44 4.56 3.02 0.84
N GLN A 45 4.24 1.79 1.18
CA GLN A 45 5.21 0.72 1.31
C GLN A 45 5.18 -0.16 0.06
N ILE A 46 6.35 -0.52 -0.45
CA ILE A 46 6.47 -1.55 -1.48
C ILE A 46 6.29 -2.92 -0.80
N PRO A 47 5.43 -3.82 -1.34
CA PRO A 47 5.14 -5.09 -0.70
C PRO A 47 6.39 -5.95 -0.53
N GLN A 48 6.53 -6.55 0.63
CA GLN A 48 7.57 -7.51 0.92
C GLN A 48 7.08 -8.92 0.55
N ARG A 49 7.97 -9.70 -0.04
CA ARG A 49 7.76 -11.13 -0.30
C ARG A 49 8.67 -11.95 0.58
N THR A 50 8.10 -12.82 1.39
CA THR A 50 8.83 -13.71 2.30
C THR A 50 8.62 -15.17 1.89
N PHE A 51 9.66 -15.99 2.02
CA PHE A 51 9.55 -17.44 1.80
C PHE A 51 9.56 -18.17 3.14
N GLN A 52 8.57 -19.01 3.34
CA GLN A 52 8.65 -20.03 4.37
C GLN A 52 9.64 -21.11 3.94
N THR A 53 10.40 -21.64 4.90
CA THR A 53 11.37 -22.69 4.65
C THR A 53 10.98 -23.97 5.38
N ALA A 54 11.12 -25.11 4.72
CA ALA A 54 11.00 -26.43 5.32
C ALA A 54 12.40 -27.09 5.37
N ASP A 55 12.68 -27.82 6.44
CA ASP A 55 13.92 -28.57 6.56
C ASP A 55 13.81 -29.89 5.81
N ARG A 56 14.69 -30.09 4.84
CA ARG A 56 14.83 -31.35 4.11
C ARG A 56 16.05 -32.10 4.67
N ILE A 57 15.78 -33.26 5.26
CA ILE A 57 16.81 -34.18 5.76
C ILE A 57 16.89 -35.36 4.79
N THR A 58 18.01 -35.49 4.08
CA THR A 58 18.24 -36.67 3.21
C THR A 58 19.33 -37.54 3.81
N HIS A 59 20.55 -37.04 3.92
CA HIS A 59 21.68 -37.62 4.62
C HIS A 59 22.60 -36.46 5.06
N GLY A 60 22.94 -36.37 6.35
CA GLY A 60 23.75 -35.28 6.92
C GLY A 60 22.91 -34.14 7.53
N PRO A 61 23.47 -32.93 7.66
CA PRO A 61 22.78 -31.79 8.27
C PRO A 61 21.54 -31.37 7.46
N PRO A 62 20.48 -30.85 8.13
CA PRO A 62 19.27 -30.41 7.45
C PRO A 62 19.56 -29.24 6.49
N ILE A 63 18.97 -29.29 5.31
CA ILE A 63 19.04 -28.24 4.30
C ILE A 63 17.68 -27.53 4.27
N LYS A 64 17.68 -26.19 4.35
CA LYS A 64 16.46 -25.37 4.24
C LYS A 64 16.07 -25.23 2.78
N VAL A 65 14.83 -25.60 2.47
CA VAL A 65 14.22 -25.48 1.13
C VAL A 65 13.01 -24.53 1.24
N ALA A 66 12.85 -23.62 0.28
CA ALA A 66 11.68 -22.76 0.20
C ALA A 66 10.43 -23.63 -0.06
N SER A 67 9.39 -23.46 0.77
CA SER A 67 8.15 -24.23 0.72
C SER A 67 6.95 -23.42 0.24
N ALA A 68 6.80 -22.17 0.72
CA ALA A 68 5.71 -21.30 0.36
C ALA A 68 6.16 -19.84 0.28
N SER A 69 5.51 -19.03 -0.55
CA SER A 69 5.70 -17.58 -0.58
C SER A 69 4.55 -16.90 0.17
N LEU A 70 4.90 -15.93 0.99
CA LEU A 70 3.97 -15.07 1.72
C LEU A 70 4.19 -13.63 1.26
N TYR A 71 3.10 -12.91 1.14
CA TYR A 71 3.10 -11.47 0.92
C TYR A 71 2.60 -10.80 2.19
N ASP A 72 3.34 -9.81 2.66
CA ASP A 72 2.95 -9.05 3.84
C ASP A 72 1.95 -7.95 3.45
N GLU A 73 1.21 -7.47 4.44
CA GLU A 73 0.29 -6.35 4.27
C GLU A 73 1.05 -5.09 3.84
N VAL A 74 0.41 -4.30 3.00
CA VAL A 74 0.92 -3.02 2.54
C VAL A 74 0.21 -1.89 3.28
N VAL A 75 0.98 -1.03 3.94
CA VAL A 75 0.44 0.13 4.64
C VAL A 75 0.58 1.36 3.76
N LEU A 76 -0.54 2.02 3.53
CA LEU A 76 -0.66 3.31 2.88
C LEU A 76 -1.04 4.37 3.91
N SER A 77 -0.41 5.55 3.84
CA SER A 77 -0.74 6.66 4.73
C SER A 77 -1.24 7.86 3.93
N PHE A 78 -2.27 8.51 4.42
CA PHE A 78 -2.94 9.61 3.75
C PHE A 78 -3.10 10.81 4.68
N TYR A 79 -2.91 12.01 4.14
CA TYR A 79 -3.32 13.22 4.83
C TYR A 79 -4.85 13.35 4.84
N CYS A 80 -5.41 13.68 5.99
CA CYS A 80 -6.84 13.94 6.11
C CYS A 80 -7.12 15.42 5.94
N GLN A 81 -8.07 15.75 5.08
CA GLN A 81 -8.65 17.08 4.94
C GLN A 81 -9.68 17.35 6.07
N GLU A 82 -10.10 18.60 6.24
CA GLU A 82 -11.07 19.01 7.29
C GLU A 82 -12.37 18.20 7.29
N GLY A 83 -12.85 17.77 6.12
CA GLY A 83 -14.06 16.93 5.98
C GLY A 83 -13.85 15.44 6.21
N LEU A 84 -12.61 14.97 6.52
CA LEU A 84 -12.27 13.55 6.69
C LEU A 84 -12.72 12.64 5.53
N GLY A 85 -12.86 13.17 4.31
CA GLY A 85 -13.40 12.45 3.16
C GLY A 85 -12.60 11.18 2.80
N VAL A 86 -11.27 11.15 3.08
CA VAL A 86 -10.46 9.94 2.89
C VAL A 86 -10.86 8.85 3.88
N HIS A 87 -11.10 9.21 5.14
CA HIS A 87 -11.56 8.26 6.16
C HIS A 87 -12.96 7.72 5.83
N GLU A 88 -13.87 8.60 5.42
CA GLU A 88 -15.23 8.24 4.99
C GLU A 88 -15.18 7.24 3.82
N LEU A 89 -14.39 7.52 2.78
CA LEU A 89 -14.25 6.64 1.62
C LEU A 89 -13.79 5.22 2.00
N PHE A 90 -12.77 5.09 2.86
CA PHE A 90 -12.31 3.77 3.29
C PHE A 90 -13.29 3.08 4.23
N THR A 91 -14.04 3.82 5.04
CA THR A 91 -15.10 3.28 5.91
C THR A 91 -16.28 2.80 5.09
N ASP A 92 -16.66 3.54 4.05
CA ASP A 92 -17.71 3.14 3.10
C ASP A 92 -17.29 1.89 2.32
N TRP A 93 -16.02 1.81 1.92
CA TRP A 93 -15.49 0.60 1.29
C TRP A 93 -15.58 -0.62 2.23
N GLN A 94 -15.20 -0.45 3.52
CA GLN A 94 -15.35 -1.53 4.50
C GLN A 94 -16.84 -1.90 4.74
N SER A 95 -17.73 -0.91 4.73
CA SER A 95 -19.17 -1.14 4.84
C SER A 95 -19.73 -1.85 3.60
N TYR A 96 -19.15 -1.63 2.43
CA TYR A 96 -19.49 -2.37 1.21
C TYR A 96 -19.02 -3.84 1.27
N ILE A 97 -17.87 -4.12 1.93
CA ILE A 97 -17.41 -5.49 2.15
C ILE A 97 -18.38 -6.24 3.06
N GLN A 98 -18.83 -5.60 4.13
CA GLN A 98 -19.80 -6.17 5.06
C GLN A 98 -20.85 -5.12 5.44
N ASP A 99 -22.11 -5.38 5.09
CA ASP A 99 -23.24 -4.52 5.47
C ASP A 99 -23.60 -4.72 6.96
N ASN A 100 -22.95 -3.91 7.81
CA ASN A 100 -23.20 -3.95 9.25
C ASN A 100 -24.55 -3.34 9.64
N ALA A 101 -25.19 -2.58 8.74
CA ALA A 101 -26.41 -1.84 9.08
C ALA A 101 -27.68 -2.66 8.93
N SER A 102 -27.71 -3.66 8.06
CA SER A 102 -28.94 -4.40 7.76
C SER A 102 -28.81 -5.92 7.92
N THR A 103 -28.00 -6.58 7.11
CA THR A 103 -27.99 -8.04 7.02
C THR A 103 -26.80 -8.71 7.68
N ASN A 104 -25.71 -7.97 7.94
CA ASN A 104 -24.38 -8.50 8.32
C ASN A 104 -23.81 -9.52 7.31
N GLU A 105 -24.29 -9.50 6.07
CA GLU A 105 -23.80 -10.36 5.01
C GLU A 105 -22.54 -9.76 4.37
N PHE A 106 -21.64 -10.65 3.93
CA PHE A 106 -20.46 -10.24 3.16
C PHE A 106 -20.81 -10.21 1.68
N SER A 107 -20.32 -9.18 0.99
CA SER A 107 -20.35 -9.10 -0.47
C SER A 107 -19.46 -10.18 -1.10
N TYR A 108 -19.69 -10.51 -2.38
CA TYR A 108 -18.81 -11.43 -3.09
C TYR A 108 -17.42 -10.82 -3.25
N PHE A 109 -16.40 -11.67 -3.19
CA PHE A 109 -15.00 -11.25 -3.24
C PHE A 109 -14.69 -10.35 -4.44
N ASP A 110 -15.14 -10.73 -5.62
CA ASP A 110 -14.89 -10.01 -6.87
C ASP A 110 -15.54 -8.62 -6.92
N ASP A 111 -16.56 -8.36 -6.07
CA ASP A 111 -17.29 -7.09 -6.07
C ASP A 111 -16.56 -5.99 -5.28
N TYR A 112 -15.78 -6.35 -4.25
CA TYR A 112 -15.17 -5.37 -3.36
C TYR A 112 -13.66 -5.22 -3.51
N VAL A 113 -12.98 -6.09 -4.25
CA VAL A 113 -11.54 -5.99 -4.47
C VAL A 113 -11.19 -4.92 -5.50
N SER A 114 -10.00 -4.38 -5.38
CA SER A 114 -9.47 -3.38 -6.30
C SER A 114 -7.98 -3.59 -6.52
N ASP A 115 -7.47 -3.14 -7.66
CA ASP A 115 -6.06 -3.15 -7.94
C ASP A 115 -5.39 -1.86 -7.46
N ILE A 116 -4.27 -1.99 -6.75
CA ILE A 116 -3.51 -0.86 -6.25
C ILE A 116 -2.14 -0.86 -6.91
N THR A 117 -1.86 0.17 -7.69
CA THR A 117 -0.57 0.35 -8.33
C THR A 117 0.25 1.39 -7.61
N ILE A 118 1.44 0.99 -7.13
CA ILE A 118 2.43 1.84 -6.49
C ILE A 118 3.56 2.07 -7.50
N GLU A 119 3.77 3.30 -7.91
CA GLU A 119 4.76 3.69 -8.89
C GLU A 119 5.86 4.54 -8.26
N GLN A 120 7.10 4.14 -8.50
CA GLN A 120 8.29 4.96 -8.23
C GLN A 120 8.59 5.79 -9.46
N LEU A 121 8.75 7.10 -9.28
CA LEU A 121 9.05 8.03 -10.34
C LEU A 121 10.54 8.41 -10.32
N ASP A 122 11.08 8.70 -11.48
CA ASP A 122 12.41 9.29 -11.60
C ASP A 122 12.37 10.82 -11.37
N SER A 123 13.51 11.48 -11.46
CA SER A 123 13.62 12.94 -11.34
C SER A 123 12.90 13.71 -12.45
N SER A 124 12.56 13.07 -13.57
CA SER A 124 11.81 13.64 -14.70
C SER A 124 10.30 13.39 -14.59
N GLY A 125 9.83 12.69 -13.57
CA GLY A 125 8.43 12.32 -13.37
C GLY A 125 7.98 11.11 -14.19
N LYS A 126 8.92 10.38 -14.79
CA LYS A 126 8.60 9.11 -15.49
C LYS A 126 8.62 7.95 -14.52
N VAL A 127 7.78 6.97 -14.78
CA VAL A 127 7.73 5.73 -14.00
C VAL A 127 9.02 4.94 -14.23
N SER A 128 9.78 4.72 -13.15
CA SER A 128 11.00 3.92 -13.15
C SER A 128 10.75 2.48 -12.66
N TYR A 129 9.80 2.31 -11.76
CA TYR A 129 9.41 1.02 -11.21
C TYR A 129 7.94 1.07 -10.81
N ALA A 130 7.21 -0.01 -11.04
CA ALA A 130 5.81 -0.13 -10.64
C ALA A 130 5.53 -1.51 -10.05
N VAL A 131 4.70 -1.55 -9.02
CA VAL A 131 4.17 -2.76 -8.41
C VAL A 131 2.66 -2.64 -8.34
N THR A 132 1.96 -3.67 -8.77
CA THR A 132 0.51 -3.75 -8.66
C THR A 132 0.14 -4.83 -7.65
N LEU A 133 -0.63 -4.44 -6.65
CA LEU A 133 -1.33 -5.33 -5.75
C LEU A 133 -2.64 -5.70 -6.43
N ILE A 134 -2.83 -6.98 -6.69
CA ILE A 134 -4.03 -7.51 -7.34
C ILE A 134 -5.01 -7.95 -6.24
N ASP A 135 -6.30 -7.70 -6.44
CA ASP A 135 -7.37 -8.10 -5.52
C ASP A 135 -7.18 -7.60 -4.08
N ALA A 136 -6.70 -6.36 -3.93
CA ALA A 136 -6.50 -5.74 -2.64
C ALA A 136 -7.79 -5.13 -2.09
N PHE A 137 -7.91 -5.10 -0.76
CA PHE A 137 -9.01 -4.45 -0.06
C PHE A 137 -8.53 -3.88 1.29
N PRO A 138 -9.21 -2.86 1.86
CA PRO A 138 -8.81 -2.25 3.12
C PRO A 138 -9.15 -3.19 4.30
N ARG A 139 -8.13 -3.90 4.79
CA ARG A 139 -8.26 -4.77 5.95
C ARG A 139 -8.44 -3.98 7.24
N MET A 140 -7.65 -2.92 7.40
CA MET A 140 -7.68 -2.10 8.61
C MET A 140 -7.53 -0.62 8.26
N VAL A 141 -8.42 0.17 8.81
CA VAL A 141 -8.34 1.64 8.81
C VAL A 141 -7.96 2.08 10.22
N SER A 142 -6.86 2.80 10.37
CA SER A 142 -6.37 3.21 11.69
C SER A 142 -7.32 4.20 12.36
N PRO A 143 -7.46 4.13 13.69
CA PRO A 143 -8.26 5.10 14.42
C PRO A 143 -7.62 6.49 14.36
N LEU A 144 -8.43 7.53 14.22
CA LEU A 144 -8.02 8.92 14.33
C LEU A 144 -8.23 9.41 15.77
N GLN A 145 -7.16 9.87 16.40
CA GLN A 145 -7.23 10.40 17.77
C GLN A 145 -7.61 11.89 17.75
N LEU A 146 -8.59 12.27 18.55
CA LEU A 146 -9.01 13.66 18.75
C LEU A 146 -8.52 14.13 20.12
N ASP A 147 -7.69 15.17 20.16
CA ASP A 147 -7.11 15.71 21.39
C ASP A 147 -7.12 17.24 21.34
N TRP A 148 -7.71 17.87 22.36
CA TRP A 148 -7.79 19.32 22.51
C TRP A 148 -6.43 20.00 22.67
N SER A 149 -5.40 19.26 23.07
CA SER A 149 -4.04 19.80 23.24
C SER A 149 -3.26 19.89 21.94
N SER A 150 -3.65 19.12 20.91
CA SER A 150 -2.98 19.03 19.61
C SER A 150 -3.43 20.15 18.67
N LYS A 151 -2.91 21.37 18.84
CA LYS A 151 -3.33 22.55 18.07
C LYS A 151 -2.64 22.70 16.71
N ASP A 152 -1.41 22.16 16.55
CA ASP A 152 -0.55 22.38 15.39
C ASP A 152 -0.25 21.06 14.63
N SER A 153 -1.14 20.08 14.73
CA SER A 153 -1.00 18.79 14.04
C SER A 153 -2.18 18.53 13.09
N PHE A 154 -1.92 17.76 12.06
CA PHE A 154 -2.93 17.30 11.11
C PHE A 154 -3.09 15.78 11.24
N HIS A 155 -4.28 15.29 10.89
CA HIS A 155 -4.57 13.86 10.90
C HIS A 155 -3.86 13.14 9.76
N ASN A 156 -3.26 12.01 10.11
CA ASN A 156 -2.66 11.08 9.17
C ASN A 156 -3.37 9.73 9.33
N LEU A 157 -4.06 9.30 8.30
CA LEU A 157 -4.79 8.05 8.26
C LEU A 157 -3.88 6.96 7.71
N GLN A 158 -3.76 5.84 8.41
CA GLN A 158 -3.07 4.66 7.92
C GLN A 158 -4.10 3.59 7.55
N VAL A 159 -3.93 3.03 6.37
CA VAL A 159 -4.77 1.95 5.84
C VAL A 159 -3.88 0.78 5.49
N SER A 160 -4.21 -0.38 6.02
CA SER A 160 -3.54 -1.65 5.70
C SER A 160 -4.37 -2.42 4.68
N MET A 161 -3.71 -2.81 3.59
CA MET A 161 -4.27 -3.54 2.45
C MET A 161 -3.76 -4.97 2.42
#